data_49b142d58ffd3494109965244e2a2b3d
#
_entry.id   49b142d58ffd3494109965244e2a2b3d
#
_cell.length_a   1.000
_cell.length_b   1.000
_cell.length_c   1.000
_cell.angle_alpha   90.00
_cell.angle_beta   90.00
_cell.angle_gamma   90.00
#
_symmetry.space_group_name_H-M   'P 1'
#
loop_
_entity.id
_entity.type
_entity.pdbx_description
1 polymer ?
#
loop_
_entity_poly.entity_id
_entity_poly.type
_entity_poly.pdbx_seq_one_letter_code
_entity_poly.pdbx_strand_id
1 'polypeptide(L)'
;MTTRDHLRSLTLLASALALTACGSLVPGGSGGAAPGAASGSPSETALPATRITSAPQSYTASSEELGCLADLGASGARFERLPDTYAAPGCNKLGTVQLSALAGDRAPLSISNLGPVRCGTAKAFGDWARFGVDRAARQLLGSPIAKIETMGSYACRNVAGSERRSAHARAEAIDVSGFVLADGRRIVLKRDWDGGDAATREFLRVVHKSACKRFGTVLGPAYNAAHEDHFHLEGGSAKFCR
;
A
#
# COMPACT_ATOMS: atom_id res chain seq x y z
N MET A 1 4.00 -22.29 57.16
CA MET A 1 2.62 -22.55 57.53
C MET A 1 1.80 -21.51 56.74
N THR A 2 1.00 -21.80 55.73
CA THR A 2 0.26 -22.94 55.23
C THR A 2 0.07 -22.78 53.72
N THR A 3 0.37 -23.85 53.02
CA THR A 3 0.02 -24.16 51.65
C THR A 3 -1.48 -24.15 51.39
N ARG A 4 -1.92 -23.68 50.21
CA ARG A 4 -3.15 -24.17 49.58
C ARG A 4 -3.04 -24.14 48.07
N ASP A 5 -2.84 -25.34 47.54
CA ASP A 5 -3.04 -25.75 46.15
C ASP A 5 -4.49 -25.61 45.75
N HIS A 6 -4.77 -25.13 44.54
CA HIS A 6 -5.99 -25.44 43.82
C HIS A 6 -5.67 -25.81 42.36
N LEU A 7 -5.51 -27.11 42.14
CA LEU A 7 -5.74 -27.76 40.84
C LEU A 7 -7.23 -27.54 40.42
N ARG A 8 -7.49 -27.12 39.21
CA ARG A 8 -8.74 -27.39 38.49
C ARG A 8 -8.44 -27.57 36.98
N SER A 9 -8.42 -28.82 36.63
CA SER A 9 -9.19 -29.59 35.63
C SER A 9 -9.32 -29.01 34.23
N LEU A 10 -8.63 -29.72 33.32
CA LEU A 10 -8.89 -29.77 31.88
C LEU A 10 -10.28 -30.32 31.58
N THR A 11 -11.01 -29.68 30.67
CA THR A 11 -12.04 -30.33 29.84
C THR A 11 -11.79 -30.04 28.38
N LEU A 12 -11.33 -31.07 27.66
CA LEU A 12 -11.31 -31.15 26.21
C LEU A 12 -12.76 -31.39 25.72
N LEU A 13 -13.26 -30.50 24.86
CA LEU A 13 -14.41 -30.79 24.00
C LEU A 13 -13.91 -30.89 22.56
N ALA A 14 -13.89 -32.11 22.04
CA ALA A 14 -13.73 -32.42 20.64
C ALA A 14 -15.09 -32.29 19.94
N SER A 15 -15.25 -31.36 19.01
CA SER A 15 -16.41 -31.30 18.13
C SER A 15 -15.99 -31.72 16.72
N ALA A 16 -16.44 -32.90 16.30
CA ALA A 16 -16.35 -33.39 14.93
C ALA A 16 -17.44 -32.72 14.08
N LEU A 17 -17.05 -32.02 13.00
CA LEU A 17 -17.99 -31.63 11.96
C LEU A 17 -17.86 -32.57 10.76
N ALA A 18 -18.97 -33.21 10.44
CA ALA A 18 -19.16 -34.08 9.28
C ALA A 18 -19.32 -33.23 8.02
N LEU A 19 -18.56 -33.57 6.96
CA LEU A 19 -18.75 -33.05 5.60
C LEU A 19 -19.84 -33.88 4.92
N THR A 20 -20.94 -33.24 4.53
CA THR A 20 -21.92 -33.76 3.59
C THR A 20 -21.64 -33.23 2.18
N ALA A 21 -21.23 -34.12 1.30
CA ALA A 21 -21.09 -33.87 -0.13
C ALA A 21 -22.45 -34.10 -0.80
N CYS A 22 -23.02 -33.06 -1.44
CA CYS A 22 -24.16 -33.20 -2.35
C CYS A 22 -23.67 -33.22 -3.80
N GLY A 23 -23.66 -34.40 -4.40
CA GLY A 23 -23.49 -34.59 -5.84
C GLY A 23 -24.80 -34.29 -6.54
N SER A 24 -24.75 -33.46 -7.59
CA SER A 24 -25.85 -33.23 -8.52
C SER A 24 -25.71 -34.14 -9.73
N LEU A 25 -26.65 -35.08 -9.88
CA LEU A 25 -26.85 -35.92 -11.04
C LEU A 25 -27.54 -35.12 -12.16
N VAL A 26 -26.97 -35.11 -13.36
CA VAL A 26 -27.62 -34.63 -14.59
C VAL A 26 -28.25 -35.85 -15.29
N PRO A 27 -29.56 -35.81 -15.64
CA PRO A 27 -30.15 -36.87 -16.46
C PRO A 27 -29.89 -36.57 -17.93
N GLY A 28 -29.35 -37.56 -18.65
CA GLY A 28 -29.31 -37.59 -20.09
C GLY A 28 -30.68 -37.85 -20.69
N GLY A 29 -31.02 -37.10 -21.72
CA GLY A 29 -32.19 -37.34 -22.62
C GLY A 29 -31.71 -37.60 -24.01
N SER A 30 -31.99 -38.78 -24.50
CA SER A 30 -31.73 -39.29 -25.85
C SER A 30 -32.94 -39.06 -26.75
N GLY A 31 -32.66 -38.78 -28.06
CA GLY A 31 -33.48 -39.26 -29.14
C GLY A 31 -34.22 -38.23 -29.96
N GLY A 32 -33.94 -38.21 -31.27
CA GLY A 32 -34.81 -37.67 -32.30
C GLY A 32 -34.04 -37.25 -33.54
N ALA A 33 -33.95 -38.15 -34.52
CA ALA A 33 -33.35 -37.89 -35.82
C ALA A 33 -34.40 -37.45 -36.86
N ALA A 34 -33.91 -36.64 -37.83
CA ALA A 34 -34.20 -36.51 -39.27
C ALA A 34 -35.18 -35.42 -39.70
N PRO A 35 -35.24 -35.10 -41.06
CA PRO A 35 -34.11 -34.81 -41.95
C PRO A 35 -34.25 -33.46 -42.72
N GLY A 36 -33.16 -32.98 -43.26
CA GLY A 36 -33.07 -32.37 -44.58
C GLY A 36 -33.64 -30.98 -44.85
N ALA A 37 -32.77 -29.99 -45.02
CA ALA A 37 -32.85 -28.97 -46.07
C ALA A 37 -31.49 -28.36 -46.31
N ALA A 38 -30.98 -28.48 -47.50
CA ALA A 38 -29.82 -27.81 -48.02
C ALA A 38 -30.11 -26.31 -48.21
N SER A 39 -29.24 -25.45 -47.71
CA SER A 39 -29.18 -24.07 -48.20
C SER A 39 -27.79 -23.52 -47.94
N GLY A 40 -27.22 -22.99 -48.99
CA GLY A 40 -25.86 -22.56 -49.19
C GLY A 40 -25.23 -21.67 -48.13
N SER A 41 -23.98 -21.97 -47.84
CA SER A 41 -23.10 -21.10 -47.13
C SER A 41 -22.68 -19.91 -48.00
N PRO A 42 -22.78 -18.67 -47.52
CA PRO A 42 -21.96 -17.60 -48.06
C PRO A 42 -20.50 -17.84 -47.56
N SER A 43 -19.57 -17.92 -48.48
CA SER A 43 -18.14 -17.86 -48.20
C SER A 43 -17.83 -16.55 -47.50
N GLU A 44 -17.67 -16.62 -46.19
CA GLU A 44 -17.13 -15.54 -45.39
C GLU A 44 -15.61 -15.49 -45.67
N THR A 45 -15.22 -14.52 -46.49
CA THR A 45 -13.81 -14.22 -46.77
C THR A 45 -13.17 -13.78 -45.46
N ALA A 46 -12.50 -14.71 -44.80
CA ALA A 46 -11.71 -14.40 -43.60
C ALA A 46 -10.65 -13.40 -43.96
N LEU A 47 -10.77 -12.16 -43.45
CA LEU A 47 -9.73 -11.17 -43.49
C LEU A 47 -8.49 -11.75 -42.78
N PRO A 48 -7.29 -11.58 -43.31
CA PRO A 48 -6.09 -12.06 -42.65
C PRO A 48 -5.95 -11.37 -41.29
N ALA A 49 -5.96 -12.16 -40.22
CA ALA A 49 -5.63 -11.66 -38.89
C ALA A 49 -4.22 -11.14 -38.92
N THR A 50 -4.09 -9.82 -38.98
CA THR A 50 -2.79 -9.13 -38.80
C THR A 50 -2.34 -9.44 -37.40
N ARG A 51 -1.45 -10.39 -37.26
CA ARG A 51 -0.78 -10.69 -36.00
C ARG A 51 0.10 -9.49 -35.67
N ILE A 52 -0.43 -8.57 -34.84
CA ILE A 52 0.37 -7.48 -34.26
C ILE A 52 1.33 -8.14 -33.27
N THR A 53 2.50 -8.57 -33.75
CA THR A 53 3.64 -8.87 -32.89
C THR A 53 4.20 -7.54 -32.44
N SER A 54 3.62 -6.95 -31.39
CA SER A 54 4.30 -5.89 -30.66
C SER A 54 5.55 -6.51 -30.04
N ALA A 55 6.71 -6.22 -30.61
CA ALA A 55 7.98 -6.48 -29.94
C ALA A 55 7.91 -5.85 -28.54
N PRO A 56 8.47 -6.49 -27.51
CA PRO A 56 8.55 -5.90 -26.20
C PRO A 56 9.31 -4.58 -26.35
N GLN A 57 8.62 -3.46 -26.17
CA GLN A 57 9.28 -2.16 -26.17
C GLN A 57 10.16 -2.16 -24.92
N SER A 58 11.47 -2.17 -25.12
CA SER A 58 12.44 -1.95 -24.05
C SER A 58 12.23 -0.52 -23.54
N TYR A 59 11.59 -0.37 -22.40
CA TYR A 59 11.43 0.92 -21.73
C TYR A 59 12.83 1.42 -21.34
N THR A 60 13.22 2.55 -21.89
CA THR A 60 14.44 3.26 -21.47
C THR A 60 14.01 4.31 -20.44
N ALA A 61 14.47 4.16 -19.20
CA ALA A 61 14.20 5.12 -18.14
C ALA A 61 14.68 6.52 -18.54
N SER A 62 13.91 7.54 -18.23
CA SER A 62 14.31 8.94 -18.46
C SER A 62 15.51 9.30 -17.57
N SER A 63 16.27 10.35 -17.97
CA SER A 63 17.37 10.85 -17.14
C SER A 63 16.91 11.31 -15.76
N GLU A 64 15.70 11.87 -15.66
CA GLU A 64 15.09 12.27 -14.40
C GLU A 64 14.78 11.05 -13.51
N GLU A 65 14.24 9.99 -14.07
CA GLU A 65 13.99 8.74 -13.35
C GLU A 65 15.28 8.10 -12.86
N LEU A 66 16.32 8.02 -13.71
CA LEU A 66 17.63 7.49 -13.34
C LEU A 66 18.27 8.32 -12.22
N GLY A 67 18.16 9.65 -12.27
CA GLY A 67 18.62 10.55 -11.22
C GLY A 67 17.87 10.29 -9.89
N CYS A 68 16.55 10.15 -9.94
CA CYS A 68 15.74 9.84 -8.76
C CYS A 68 16.14 8.49 -8.13
N LEU A 69 16.35 7.44 -8.94
CA LEU A 69 16.76 6.13 -8.42
C LEU A 69 18.15 6.17 -7.79
N ALA A 70 19.08 6.92 -8.39
CA ALA A 70 20.41 7.13 -7.83
C ALA A 70 20.35 7.84 -6.48
N ASP A 71 19.58 8.92 -6.38
CA ASP A 71 19.36 9.67 -5.14
C ASP A 71 18.70 8.81 -4.05
N LEU A 72 17.71 8.00 -4.42
CA LEU A 72 17.04 7.10 -3.50
C LEU A 72 18.01 6.06 -2.95
N GLY A 73 18.86 5.47 -3.81
CA GLY A 73 19.93 4.55 -3.40
C GLY A 73 20.96 5.23 -2.50
N ALA A 74 21.41 6.43 -2.86
CA ALA A 74 22.36 7.21 -2.06
C ALA A 74 21.82 7.60 -0.68
N SER A 75 20.48 7.71 -0.53
CA SER A 75 19.84 7.93 0.77
C SER A 75 19.91 6.72 1.71
N GLY A 76 20.35 5.54 1.21
CA GLY A 76 20.41 4.28 1.96
C GLY A 76 19.09 3.51 1.98
N ALA A 77 18.13 3.85 1.14
CA ALA A 77 16.92 3.06 0.95
C ALA A 77 17.22 1.74 0.23
N ARG A 78 16.50 0.68 0.59
CA ARG A 78 16.51 -0.59 -0.15
C ARG A 78 15.22 -0.69 -0.95
N PHE A 79 15.35 -0.88 -2.25
CA PHE A 79 14.22 -0.92 -3.16
C PHE A 79 14.50 -1.76 -4.41
N GLU A 80 13.42 -2.12 -5.08
CA GLU A 80 13.42 -2.72 -6.41
C GLU A 80 12.64 -1.79 -7.35
N ARG A 81 13.16 -1.55 -8.57
CA ARG A 81 12.41 -0.87 -9.61
C ARG A 81 11.35 -1.80 -10.17
N LEU A 82 10.13 -1.29 -10.30
CA LEU A 82 9.01 -2.06 -10.84
C LEU A 82 8.77 -1.72 -12.33
N PRO A 83 8.26 -2.66 -13.13
CA PRO A 83 7.83 -2.40 -14.49
C PRO A 83 6.71 -1.37 -14.53
N ASP A 84 6.73 -0.53 -15.57
CA ASP A 84 5.65 0.40 -15.86
C ASP A 84 4.38 -0.35 -16.26
N THR A 85 3.26 -0.01 -15.66
CA THR A 85 1.96 -0.63 -15.96
C THR A 85 0.84 0.39 -15.99
N TYR A 86 -0.14 0.13 -16.88
CA TYR A 86 -1.39 0.87 -17.01
C TYR A 86 -2.56 -0.06 -16.69
N ALA A 87 -3.38 0.30 -15.71
CA ALA A 87 -4.53 -0.50 -15.30
C ALA A 87 -5.84 0.00 -15.91
N ALA A 88 -6.03 1.33 -16.00
CA ALA A 88 -7.21 1.98 -16.52
C ALA A 88 -6.90 3.48 -16.80
N PRO A 89 -7.78 4.24 -17.46
CA PRO A 89 -7.63 5.68 -17.60
C PRO A 89 -7.37 6.37 -16.26
N GLY A 90 -6.21 7.05 -16.16
CA GLY A 90 -5.76 7.72 -14.92
C GLY A 90 -5.25 6.79 -13.82
N CYS A 91 -5.12 5.48 -14.09
CA CYS A 91 -4.55 4.50 -13.15
C CYS A 91 -3.29 3.87 -13.76
N ASN A 92 -2.14 4.19 -13.21
CA ASN A 92 -0.87 3.68 -13.69
C ASN A 92 0.16 3.56 -12.57
N LYS A 93 1.20 2.78 -12.83
CA LYS A 93 2.40 2.65 -11.99
C LYS A 93 3.61 2.93 -12.88
N LEU A 94 3.91 4.21 -13.10
CA LEU A 94 5.02 4.67 -13.93
C LEU A 94 6.17 5.15 -13.06
N GLY A 95 7.39 4.72 -13.36
CA GLY A 95 8.58 5.09 -12.60
C GLY A 95 8.44 4.74 -11.11
N THR A 96 7.84 3.56 -10.81
CA THR A 96 7.58 3.11 -9.45
C THR A 96 8.67 2.18 -8.93
N VAL A 97 8.82 2.20 -7.61
CA VAL A 97 9.69 1.29 -6.86
C VAL A 97 8.89 0.56 -5.78
N GLN A 98 9.35 -0.62 -5.41
CA GLN A 98 8.95 -1.32 -4.19
C GLN A 98 10.03 -1.09 -3.13
N LEU A 99 9.70 -0.32 -2.09
CA LEU A 99 10.60 -0.13 -0.96
C LEU A 99 10.55 -1.35 -0.03
N SER A 100 11.71 -1.83 0.41
CA SER A 100 11.84 -2.89 1.41
C SER A 100 12.41 -2.40 2.75
N ALA A 101 13.19 -1.31 2.74
CA ALA A 101 13.67 -0.65 3.95
C ALA A 101 14.06 0.80 3.65
N LEU A 102 14.04 1.63 4.69
CA LEU A 102 14.53 3.01 4.68
C LEU A 102 15.73 3.16 5.60
N ALA A 103 16.53 4.17 5.36
CA ALA A 103 17.61 4.51 6.28
C ALA A 103 17.07 5.29 7.48
N GLY A 104 17.44 4.85 8.69
CA GLY A 104 17.42 5.69 9.88
C GLY A 104 18.81 6.29 10.13
N ASP A 105 18.96 7.09 11.18
CA ASP A 105 20.27 7.66 11.53
C ASP A 105 21.25 6.61 12.09
N ARG A 106 20.76 5.52 12.67
CA ARG A 106 21.59 4.48 13.33
C ARG A 106 21.29 3.06 12.86
N ALA A 107 20.07 2.80 12.38
CA ALA A 107 19.62 1.50 11.93
C ALA A 107 18.61 1.63 10.79
N PRO A 108 18.47 0.62 9.93
CA PRO A 108 17.40 0.60 8.93
C PRO A 108 16.02 0.61 9.60
N LEU A 109 15.08 1.29 8.95
CA LEU A 109 13.66 1.30 9.32
C LEU A 109 12.93 0.32 8.42
N SER A 110 12.15 -0.59 9.01
CA SER A 110 11.25 -1.44 8.24
C SER A 110 9.95 -0.71 7.89
N ILE A 111 9.29 -1.18 6.85
CA ILE A 111 8.00 -0.65 6.38
C ILE A 111 7.06 -1.83 6.24
N SER A 112 5.82 -1.69 6.67
CA SER A 112 4.80 -2.71 6.44
C SER A 112 3.73 -2.22 5.49
N ASN A 113 3.21 -3.15 4.67
CA ASN A 113 2.05 -2.95 3.79
C ASN A 113 2.20 -1.81 2.77
N LEU A 114 3.42 -1.46 2.36
CA LEU A 114 3.66 -0.49 1.31
C LEU A 114 3.69 -1.20 -0.05
N GLY A 115 2.84 -0.76 -0.97
CA GLY A 115 2.82 -1.20 -2.36
C GLY A 115 3.76 -0.38 -3.25
N PRO A 116 3.57 -0.44 -4.58
CA PRO A 116 4.29 0.37 -5.54
C PRO A 116 4.17 1.86 -5.23
N VAL A 117 5.27 2.59 -5.27
CA VAL A 117 5.30 4.04 -5.04
C VAL A 117 6.22 4.71 -6.05
N ARG A 118 5.82 5.88 -6.59
CA ARG A 118 6.66 6.67 -7.48
C ARG A 118 7.97 7.06 -6.81
N CYS A 119 9.07 7.02 -7.57
CA CYS A 119 10.41 7.29 -7.06
C CYS A 119 10.49 8.62 -6.28
N GLY A 120 9.95 9.72 -6.81
CA GLY A 120 9.97 11.02 -6.12
C GLY A 120 9.23 10.99 -4.78
N THR A 121 8.08 10.32 -4.71
CA THR A 121 7.33 10.13 -3.45
C THR A 121 8.08 9.21 -2.48
N ALA A 122 8.72 8.15 -3.00
CA ALA A 122 9.57 7.25 -2.21
C ALA A 122 10.75 7.98 -1.58
N LYS A 123 11.41 8.87 -2.35
CA LYS A 123 12.50 9.71 -1.85
C LYS A 123 12.04 10.64 -0.74
N ALA A 124 10.94 11.38 -0.96
CA ALA A 124 10.35 12.26 0.05
C ALA A 124 9.98 11.49 1.34
N PHE A 125 9.48 10.25 1.18
CA PHE A 125 9.14 9.37 2.29
C PHE A 125 10.38 8.91 3.07
N GLY A 126 11.47 8.56 2.40
CA GLY A 126 12.74 8.23 3.03
C GLY A 126 13.32 9.40 3.82
N ASP A 127 13.35 10.59 3.21
CA ASP A 127 13.82 11.81 3.86
C ASP A 127 12.95 12.19 5.08
N TRP A 128 11.64 12.02 4.98
CA TRP A 128 10.72 12.23 6.10
C TRP A 128 10.92 11.21 7.21
N ALA A 129 11.03 9.93 6.86
CA ALA A 129 11.24 8.85 7.82
C ALA A 129 12.50 9.07 8.65
N ARG A 130 13.62 9.41 8.01
CA ARG A 130 14.90 9.63 8.69
C ARG A 130 14.95 10.94 9.44
N PHE A 131 14.69 12.05 8.77
CA PHE A 131 14.95 13.41 9.29
C PHE A 131 13.76 14.01 10.03
N GLY A 132 12.56 13.52 9.80
CA GLY A 132 11.32 13.93 10.45
C GLY A 132 10.90 13.00 11.55
N VAL A 133 10.79 11.70 11.25
CA VAL A 133 10.18 10.72 12.17
C VAL A 133 11.20 10.15 13.15
N ASP A 134 12.29 9.53 12.66
CA ASP A 134 13.27 8.86 13.52
C ASP A 134 13.94 9.84 14.52
N ARG A 135 14.28 11.04 14.06
CA ARG A 135 14.86 12.06 14.93
C ARG A 135 13.88 12.57 15.97
N ALA A 136 12.63 12.83 15.59
CA ALA A 136 11.61 13.25 16.53
C ALA A 136 11.31 12.16 17.58
N ALA A 137 11.27 10.89 17.18
CA ALA A 137 11.06 9.78 18.10
C ALA A 137 12.19 9.67 19.15
N ARG A 138 13.44 9.79 18.71
CA ARG A 138 14.58 9.81 19.63
C ARG A 138 14.51 10.96 20.61
N GLN A 139 14.13 12.15 20.14
CA GLN A 139 14.13 13.37 20.92
C GLN A 139 12.96 13.43 21.91
N LEU A 140 11.76 13.06 21.46
CA LEU A 140 10.53 13.23 22.24
C LEU A 140 10.15 11.96 23.01
N LEU A 141 10.47 10.79 22.46
CA LEU A 141 10.06 9.50 23.02
C LEU A 141 11.23 8.68 23.59
N GLY A 142 12.49 9.15 23.43
CA GLY A 142 13.67 8.47 23.95
C GLY A 142 14.05 7.18 23.21
N SER A 143 13.35 6.81 22.14
CA SER A 143 13.59 5.58 21.38
C SER A 143 13.51 5.85 19.88
N PRO A 144 14.40 5.24 19.05
CA PRO A 144 14.30 5.35 17.60
C PRO A 144 13.09 4.59 17.06
N ILE A 145 12.75 4.87 15.80
CA ILE A 145 11.76 4.08 15.06
C ILE A 145 12.39 2.76 14.59
N ALA A 146 11.69 1.65 14.75
CA ALA A 146 12.01 0.35 14.15
C ALA A 146 11.18 0.09 12.89
N LYS A 147 9.91 0.55 12.87
CA LYS A 147 8.99 0.31 11.75
C LYS A 147 8.03 1.48 11.55
N ILE A 148 7.72 1.76 10.28
CA ILE A 148 6.60 2.61 9.87
C ILE A 148 5.49 1.70 9.34
N GLU A 149 4.28 1.83 9.88
CA GLU A 149 3.10 1.06 9.46
C GLU A 149 2.30 1.88 8.46
N THR A 150 2.06 1.31 7.26
CA THR A 150 1.31 1.94 6.19
C THR A 150 0.03 1.19 5.85
N MET A 151 -0.92 1.89 5.24
CA MET A 151 -2.16 1.33 4.70
C MET A 151 -2.10 1.16 3.17
N GLY A 152 -0.93 1.40 2.59
CA GLY A 152 -0.68 1.23 1.17
C GLY A 152 -0.30 2.51 0.45
N SER A 153 -0.03 2.37 -0.86
CA SER A 153 0.39 3.47 -1.74
C SER A 153 -0.31 3.48 -3.09
N TYR A 154 -0.76 2.33 -3.61
CA TYR A 154 -1.44 2.24 -4.89
C TYR A 154 -2.85 1.67 -4.75
N ALA A 155 -3.81 2.41 -5.28
CA ALA A 155 -5.20 1.97 -5.43
C ALA A 155 -5.85 2.71 -6.60
N CYS A 156 -6.31 1.97 -7.62
CA CYS A 156 -7.03 2.54 -8.75
C CYS A 156 -8.45 2.94 -8.32
N ARG A 157 -8.58 4.15 -7.77
CA ARG A 157 -9.84 4.70 -7.26
C ARG A 157 -9.92 6.20 -7.46
N ASN A 158 -11.12 6.74 -7.37
CA ASN A 158 -11.34 8.19 -7.29
C ASN A 158 -11.17 8.68 -5.83
N VAL A 159 -11.01 9.98 -5.70
CA VAL A 159 -11.20 10.68 -4.42
C VAL A 159 -12.65 10.50 -3.99
N ALA A 160 -12.87 10.19 -2.71
CA ALA A 160 -14.21 9.97 -2.17
C ALA A 160 -15.15 11.15 -2.49
N GLY A 161 -16.33 10.83 -3.03
CA GLY A 161 -17.33 11.84 -3.42
C GLY A 161 -16.97 12.66 -4.67
N SER A 162 -16.05 12.19 -5.53
CA SER A 162 -15.56 12.94 -6.70
C SER A 162 -15.26 12.01 -7.87
N GLU A 163 -15.38 12.51 -9.10
CA GLU A 163 -14.93 11.83 -10.32
C GLU A 163 -13.41 11.94 -10.55
N ARG A 164 -12.71 12.73 -9.75
CA ARG A 164 -11.28 12.94 -9.87
C ARG A 164 -10.49 11.73 -9.34
N ARG A 165 -9.53 11.24 -10.13
CA ARG A 165 -8.61 10.19 -9.68
C ARG A 165 -7.81 10.63 -8.46
N SER A 166 -7.73 9.73 -7.48
CA SER A 166 -6.84 9.90 -6.33
C SER A 166 -5.37 9.83 -6.75
N ALA A 167 -4.47 10.44 -6.00
CA ALA A 167 -3.02 10.29 -6.17
C ALA A 167 -2.56 8.84 -6.01
N HIS A 168 -3.26 8.05 -5.20
CA HIS A 168 -3.03 6.60 -5.11
C HIS A 168 -3.21 5.87 -6.46
N ALA A 169 -4.07 6.37 -7.36
CA ALA A 169 -4.25 5.78 -8.68
C ALA A 169 -3.01 5.88 -9.58
N ARG A 170 -2.06 6.73 -9.22
CA ARG A 170 -0.78 6.91 -9.90
C ARG A 170 0.43 6.55 -9.02
N ALA A 171 0.20 5.86 -7.89
CA ALA A 171 1.23 5.52 -6.90
C ALA A 171 1.99 6.76 -6.36
N GLU A 172 1.33 7.91 -6.29
CA GLU A 172 1.89 9.21 -5.86
C GLU A 172 1.57 9.54 -4.40
N ALA A 173 0.89 8.65 -3.67
CA ALA A 173 0.53 8.87 -2.27
C ALA A 173 0.88 7.65 -1.41
N ILE A 174 1.08 7.89 -0.11
CA ILE A 174 1.30 6.87 0.93
C ILE A 174 0.42 7.20 2.12
N ASP A 175 -0.31 6.20 2.63
CA ASP A 175 -1.09 6.34 3.85
C ASP A 175 -0.33 5.70 5.02
N VAL A 176 -0.02 6.47 6.07
CA VAL A 176 0.72 6.03 7.25
C VAL A 176 -0.21 5.98 8.45
N SER A 177 -0.38 4.79 9.04
CA SER A 177 -1.29 4.57 10.17
C SER A 177 -0.60 4.51 11.53
N GLY A 178 0.73 4.31 11.58
CA GLY A 178 1.41 4.20 12.86
C GLY A 178 2.91 3.97 12.77
N PHE A 179 3.49 3.84 13.97
CA PHE A 179 4.93 3.69 14.17
C PHE A 179 5.20 2.65 15.26
N VAL A 180 6.24 1.83 15.07
CA VAL A 180 6.76 0.96 16.12
C VAL A 180 8.14 1.45 16.50
N LEU A 181 8.35 1.68 17.78
CA LEU A 181 9.64 2.10 18.34
C LEU A 181 10.56 0.87 18.56
N ALA A 182 11.85 1.11 18.67
CA ALA A 182 12.81 0.05 18.93
C ALA A 182 12.66 -0.59 20.33
N ASP A 183 12.06 0.13 21.26
CA ASP A 183 11.72 -0.37 22.60
C ASP A 183 10.39 -1.17 22.66
N GLY A 184 9.75 -1.38 21.50
CA GLY A 184 8.52 -2.16 21.37
C GLY A 184 7.22 -1.37 21.51
N ARG A 185 7.25 -0.11 21.92
CA ARG A 185 6.04 0.74 21.95
C ARG A 185 5.48 0.92 20.55
N ARG A 186 4.16 0.84 20.42
CA ARG A 186 3.44 1.06 19.17
C ARG A 186 2.55 2.28 19.27
N ILE A 187 2.73 3.22 18.36
CA ILE A 187 1.95 4.46 18.21
C ILE A 187 1.01 4.29 17.04
N VAL A 188 -0.29 4.49 17.25
CA VAL A 188 -1.36 4.35 16.24
C VAL A 188 -2.09 5.67 16.11
N LEU A 189 -2.14 6.25 14.93
CA LEU A 189 -2.69 7.58 14.71
C LEU A 189 -4.11 7.72 15.26
N LYS A 190 -5.00 6.78 14.92
CA LYS A 190 -6.40 6.82 15.38
C LYS A 190 -6.55 6.90 16.90
N ARG A 191 -5.72 6.16 17.61
CA ARG A 191 -5.79 6.11 19.09
C ARG A 191 -5.06 7.29 19.73
N ASP A 192 -3.88 7.60 19.21
CA ASP A 192 -2.87 8.40 19.91
C ASP A 192 -2.84 9.86 19.47
N TRP A 193 -3.53 10.21 18.37
CA TRP A 193 -3.56 11.59 17.88
C TRP A 193 -4.05 12.57 18.93
N ASP A 194 -5.15 12.25 19.63
CA ASP A 194 -5.68 13.03 20.74
C ASP A 194 -5.66 12.26 22.07
N GLY A 195 -5.67 10.91 22.03
CA GLY A 195 -5.74 10.04 23.20
C GLY A 195 -4.38 9.60 23.77
N GLY A 196 -3.26 9.83 23.06
CA GLY A 196 -1.93 9.50 23.56
C GLY A 196 -1.48 10.38 24.74
N ASP A 197 -0.37 9.98 25.39
CA ASP A 197 0.30 10.86 26.37
C ASP A 197 0.84 12.15 25.71
N ALA A 198 1.28 13.11 26.52
CA ALA A 198 1.73 14.41 26.00
C ALA A 198 2.90 14.30 25.01
N ALA A 199 3.89 13.43 25.29
CA ALA A 199 5.03 13.22 24.41
C ALA A 199 4.65 12.56 23.09
N THR A 200 3.75 11.58 23.14
CA THR A 200 3.22 10.90 21.96
C THR A 200 2.40 11.84 21.08
N ARG A 201 1.53 12.66 21.65
CA ARG A 201 0.79 13.67 20.90
C ARG A 201 1.72 14.71 20.27
N GLU A 202 2.72 15.20 21.02
CA GLU A 202 3.71 16.13 20.48
C GLU A 202 4.50 15.50 19.33
N PHE A 203 4.96 14.27 19.49
CA PHE A 203 5.62 13.52 18.43
C PHE A 203 4.76 13.48 17.15
N LEU A 204 3.49 13.09 17.24
CA LEU A 204 2.58 13.01 16.09
C LEU A 204 2.39 14.38 15.41
N ARG A 205 2.27 15.47 16.16
CA ARG A 205 2.19 16.84 15.62
C ARG A 205 3.49 17.27 14.93
N VAL A 206 4.63 16.95 15.51
CA VAL A 206 5.96 17.27 14.95
C VAL A 206 6.18 16.51 13.64
N VAL A 207 5.87 15.21 13.58
CA VAL A 207 6.06 14.42 12.35
C VAL A 207 5.08 14.82 11.25
N HIS A 208 3.85 15.17 11.58
CA HIS A 208 2.88 15.75 10.64
C HIS A 208 3.41 17.07 10.04
N LYS A 209 3.82 18.01 10.88
CA LYS A 209 4.40 19.28 10.43
C LYS A 209 5.67 19.07 9.60
N SER A 210 6.47 18.06 9.91
CA SER A 210 7.65 17.67 9.14
C SER A 210 7.28 17.12 7.76
N ALA A 211 6.18 16.35 7.65
CA ALA A 211 5.66 15.88 6.38
C ALA A 211 5.25 17.04 5.47
N CYS A 212 4.58 18.06 6.00
CA CYS A 212 4.14 19.25 5.25
C CYS A 212 5.29 20.03 4.58
N LYS A 213 6.53 19.85 5.05
CA LYS A 213 7.71 20.46 4.42
C LYS A 213 8.24 19.68 3.21
N ARG A 214 7.86 18.40 3.06
CA ARG A 214 8.45 17.46 2.08
C ARG A 214 7.46 16.97 1.04
N PHE A 215 6.19 16.92 1.39
CA PHE A 215 5.12 16.47 0.50
C PHE A 215 4.32 17.66 -0.05
N GLY A 216 3.66 17.43 -1.16
CA GLY A 216 2.79 18.41 -1.81
C GLY A 216 1.47 18.56 -1.07
N THR A 217 0.82 17.43 -0.76
CA THR A 217 -0.40 17.39 0.03
C THR A 217 -0.18 16.49 1.24
N VAL A 218 -0.55 16.99 2.42
CA VAL A 218 -0.55 16.22 3.67
C VAL A 218 -1.89 16.40 4.34
N LEU A 219 -2.59 15.28 4.59
CA LEU A 219 -3.84 15.25 5.32
C LEU A 219 -3.66 14.36 6.55
N GLY A 220 -4.28 14.71 7.65
CA GLY A 220 -4.19 13.96 8.89
C GLY A 220 -5.51 13.97 9.67
N PRO A 221 -5.52 13.43 10.89
CA PRO A 221 -6.72 13.28 11.69
C PRO A 221 -7.48 14.58 11.98
N ALA A 222 -6.80 15.73 11.93
CA ALA A 222 -7.45 17.03 12.10
C ALA A 222 -8.17 17.53 10.85
N TYR A 223 -8.03 16.88 9.68
CA TYR A 223 -8.62 17.35 8.44
C TYR A 223 -10.09 16.95 8.30
N ASN A 224 -10.39 15.66 8.36
CA ASN A 224 -11.75 15.12 8.28
C ASN A 224 -11.79 13.65 8.71
N ALA A 225 -13.00 13.10 8.86
CA ALA A 225 -13.22 11.72 9.29
C ALA A 225 -12.58 10.66 8.37
N ALA A 226 -12.43 10.94 7.08
CA ALA A 226 -11.78 9.99 6.16
C ALA A 226 -10.28 9.82 6.40
N HIS A 227 -9.66 10.71 7.19
CA HIS A 227 -8.23 10.70 7.54
C HIS A 227 -8.00 10.58 9.05
N GLU A 228 -9.03 10.20 9.83
CA GLU A 228 -8.94 10.10 11.31
C GLU A 228 -7.90 9.09 11.80
N ASP A 229 -7.49 8.14 10.97
CA ASP A 229 -6.64 7.00 11.33
C ASP A 229 -5.30 6.95 10.60
N HIS A 230 -4.99 7.92 9.75
CA HIS A 230 -3.74 7.93 8.99
C HIS A 230 -3.28 9.34 8.58
N PHE A 231 -2.01 9.46 8.22
CA PHE A 231 -1.48 10.55 7.44
C PHE A 231 -1.50 10.16 5.96
N HIS A 232 -2.23 10.88 5.14
CA HIS A 232 -2.14 10.81 3.69
C HIS A 232 -1.02 11.74 3.21
N LEU A 233 0.01 11.16 2.59
CA LEU A 233 1.22 11.85 2.16
C LEU A 233 1.30 11.77 0.63
N GLU A 234 1.01 12.88 -0.05
CA GLU A 234 0.99 12.93 -1.53
C GLU A 234 2.21 13.68 -2.05
N GLY A 235 2.89 13.09 -3.04
CA GLY A 235 3.99 13.73 -3.76
C GLY A 235 3.56 14.97 -4.54
N GLY A 236 4.51 15.63 -5.21
CA GLY A 236 4.25 16.79 -6.06
C GLY A 236 4.54 18.12 -5.40
N SER A 237 4.20 19.22 -6.11
CA SER A 237 4.56 20.59 -5.75
C SER A 237 3.44 21.39 -5.07
N ALA A 238 2.24 20.83 -4.93
CA ALA A 238 1.15 21.45 -4.17
C ALA A 238 1.61 21.76 -2.75
N LYS A 239 1.00 22.76 -2.10
CA LYS A 239 1.32 23.13 -0.70
C LYS A 239 0.03 23.15 0.11
N PHE A 240 -0.56 21.97 0.27
CA PHE A 240 -1.77 21.78 1.07
C PHE A 240 -1.47 20.88 2.28
N CYS A 241 -1.63 21.43 3.48
CA CYS A 241 -1.34 20.74 4.73
C CYS A 241 -2.46 20.97 5.74
N ARG A 242 -3.13 19.90 6.18
CA ARG A 242 -4.26 19.92 7.11
C ARG A 242 -4.24 18.74 8.06
#